data_e430faa6acabcd7c5da4f14c21401faa
#
_entry.id   e430faa6acabcd7c5da4f14c21401faa
#
_cell.length_a   1.000
_cell.length_b   1.000
_cell.length_c   1.000
_cell.angle_alpha   90.00
_cell.angle_beta   90.00
_cell.angle_gamma   90.00
#
_symmetry.space_group_name_H-M   'P 1'
#
loop_
_entity.id
_entity.type
_entity.pdbx_description
1 polymer ?
#
loop_
_entity_poly.entity_id
_entity_poly.type
_entity_poly.pdbx_seq_one_letter_code
_entity_poly.pdbx_strand_id
1 'polypeptide(L)'
;MVDPQLRKQVRKWFYFYKTLLAIPKYWHVSVKIDEKIKIYAQVVYDYQDKKFDITINPKLNQDLPTLKDSILHELIHVLFTPATSRLELLLHKMECGEKFNIKKAKKNMLFYEEAIVSQLAKVIINQEKVYHD
;
A
#
# COMPACT_ATOMS: atom_id res chain seq x y z
N MET A 1 15.45 16.81 -9.99
CA MET A 1 14.65 16.48 -11.18
C MET A 1 14.49 14.97 -11.29
N VAL A 2 13.27 14.50 -11.49
CA VAL A 2 13.00 13.06 -11.57
C VAL A 2 13.31 12.57 -12.99
N ASP A 3 14.02 11.45 -13.08
CA ASP A 3 14.33 10.79 -14.34
C ASP A 3 13.02 10.42 -15.09
N PRO A 4 12.85 10.85 -16.36
CA PRO A 4 11.67 10.48 -17.14
C PRO A 4 11.48 8.97 -17.27
N GLN A 5 12.56 8.19 -17.29
CA GLN A 5 12.50 6.73 -17.36
C GLN A 5 11.87 6.15 -16.09
N LEU A 6 12.23 6.69 -14.94
CA LEU A 6 11.64 6.27 -13.68
C LEU A 6 10.12 6.55 -13.64
N ARG A 7 9.70 7.74 -14.10
CA ARG A 7 8.28 8.07 -14.16
C ARG A 7 7.51 7.08 -15.04
N LYS A 8 8.09 6.71 -16.17
CA LYS A 8 7.51 5.76 -17.10
C LYS A 8 7.34 4.38 -16.43
N GLN A 9 8.37 3.92 -15.72
CA GLN A 9 8.34 2.65 -15.00
C GLN A 9 7.31 2.67 -13.86
N VAL A 10 7.26 3.76 -13.09
CA VAL A 10 6.28 3.90 -12.02
C VAL A 10 4.85 3.77 -12.56
N ARG A 11 4.53 4.49 -13.63
CA ARG A 11 3.19 4.43 -14.26
C ARG A 11 2.88 3.04 -14.77
N LYS A 12 3.82 2.41 -15.46
CA LYS A 12 3.65 1.08 -16.04
C LYS A 12 3.27 0.07 -14.96
N TRP A 13 4.08 -0.02 -13.90
CA TRP A 13 3.88 -1.02 -12.85
C TRP A 13 2.71 -0.67 -11.94
N PHE A 14 2.44 0.61 -11.72
CA PHE A 14 1.25 1.05 -11.01
C PHE A 14 -0.03 0.56 -11.69
N TYR A 15 -0.17 0.79 -12.99
CA TYR A 15 -1.35 0.34 -13.72
C TYR A 15 -1.42 -1.18 -13.82
N PHE A 16 -0.29 -1.83 -14.02
CA PHE A 16 -0.24 -3.29 -14.09
C PHE A 16 -0.75 -3.92 -12.79
N TYR A 17 -0.20 -3.53 -11.65
CA TYR A 17 -0.60 -4.10 -10.36
C TYR A 17 -1.99 -3.65 -9.94
N LYS A 18 -2.39 -2.43 -10.23
CA LYS A 18 -3.75 -1.95 -9.95
C LYS A 18 -4.79 -2.83 -10.66
N THR A 19 -4.53 -3.19 -11.90
CA THR A 19 -5.39 -4.08 -12.68
C THR A 19 -5.34 -5.51 -12.14
N LEU A 20 -4.14 -6.01 -11.87
CA LEU A 20 -3.95 -7.36 -11.33
C LEU A 20 -4.69 -7.57 -10.02
N LEU A 21 -4.66 -6.58 -9.13
CA LEU A 21 -5.33 -6.64 -7.84
C LEU A 21 -6.83 -6.35 -7.92
N ALA A 22 -7.34 -6.03 -9.11
CA ALA A 22 -8.75 -5.72 -9.34
C ALA A 22 -9.27 -4.62 -8.41
N ILE A 23 -8.47 -3.58 -8.20
CA ILE A 23 -8.89 -2.44 -7.39
C ILE A 23 -10.10 -1.78 -8.06
N PRO A 24 -11.21 -1.50 -7.31
CA PRO A 24 -12.42 -0.95 -7.90
C PRO A 24 -12.15 0.36 -8.67
N LYS A 25 -12.71 0.47 -9.86
CA LYS A 25 -12.48 1.61 -10.74
C LYS A 25 -13.01 2.93 -10.18
N TYR A 26 -14.03 2.87 -9.31
CA TYR A 26 -14.58 4.08 -8.69
C TYR A 26 -13.74 4.59 -7.52
N TRP A 27 -12.72 3.85 -7.09
CA TRP A 27 -11.75 4.33 -6.11
C TRP A 27 -10.73 5.21 -6.83
N HIS A 28 -10.44 6.38 -6.23
CA HIS A 28 -9.45 7.30 -6.78
C HIS A 28 -8.08 6.97 -6.23
N VAL A 29 -7.28 6.26 -7.00
CA VAL A 29 -5.92 5.87 -6.60
C VAL A 29 -4.94 6.58 -7.53
N SER A 30 -4.05 7.37 -6.95
CA SER A 30 -3.01 8.09 -7.68
C SER A 30 -1.62 7.71 -7.18
N VAL A 31 -0.62 7.92 -8.03
CA VAL A 31 0.78 7.70 -7.67
C VAL A 31 1.59 8.93 -8.05
N LYS A 32 2.46 9.36 -7.15
CA LYS A 32 3.39 10.46 -7.41
C LYS A 32 4.79 10.10 -6.91
N ILE A 33 5.78 10.85 -7.36
CA ILE A 33 7.17 10.65 -7.00
C ILE A 33 7.61 11.86 -6.20
N ASP A 34 8.17 11.63 -5.00
CA ASP A 34 8.64 12.69 -4.12
C ASP A 34 9.85 12.19 -3.33
N GLU A 35 10.99 12.81 -3.52
CA GLU A 35 12.23 12.46 -2.83
C GLU A 35 12.28 12.94 -1.39
N LYS A 36 11.33 13.75 -0.96
CA LYS A 36 11.29 14.31 0.40
C LYS A 36 10.82 13.33 1.46
N ILE A 37 10.10 12.26 1.07
CA ILE A 37 9.71 11.24 2.04
C ILE A 37 10.94 10.42 2.44
N LYS A 38 10.97 9.96 3.69
CA LYS A 38 12.14 9.26 4.24
C LYS A 38 12.07 7.75 4.14
N ILE A 39 10.96 7.22 3.62
CA ILE A 39 10.73 5.79 3.46
C ILE A 39 10.60 5.45 1.98
N TYR A 40 10.58 4.16 1.64
CA TYR A 40 10.50 3.71 0.25
C TYR A 40 9.25 4.21 -0.45
N ALA A 41 8.11 4.10 0.23
CA ALA A 41 6.82 4.53 -0.29
C ALA A 41 5.84 4.68 0.85
N GLN A 42 4.74 5.38 0.59
CA GLN A 42 3.64 5.52 1.55
C GLN A 42 2.33 5.70 0.82
N VAL A 43 1.24 5.36 1.48
CA VAL A 43 -0.10 5.67 1.01
C VAL A 43 -0.81 6.52 2.06
N VAL A 44 -1.40 7.62 1.61
CA VAL A 44 -2.28 8.46 2.40
C VAL A 44 -3.67 8.34 1.81
N TYR A 45 -4.69 8.13 2.65
CA TYR A 45 -6.00 7.94 2.11
C TYR A 45 -7.05 8.76 2.86
N ASP A 46 -8.10 9.13 2.11
CA ASP A 46 -9.30 9.76 2.63
C ASP A 46 -10.44 8.74 2.51
N TYR A 47 -10.89 8.24 3.65
CA TYR A 47 -11.91 7.20 3.71
C TYR A 47 -13.25 7.66 3.15
N GLN A 48 -13.64 8.92 3.42
CA GLN A 48 -14.93 9.45 2.97
C GLN A 48 -15.00 9.56 1.45
N ASP A 49 -13.91 10.04 0.83
CA ASP A 49 -13.86 10.25 -0.61
C ASP A 49 -13.29 9.05 -1.38
N LYS A 50 -12.90 7.97 -0.68
CA LYS A 50 -12.27 6.79 -1.27
C LYS A 50 -11.10 7.19 -2.17
N LYS A 51 -10.28 8.10 -1.65
CA LYS A 51 -9.13 8.66 -2.35
C LYS A 51 -7.86 8.17 -1.70
N PHE A 52 -6.95 7.61 -2.52
CA PHE A 52 -5.69 7.03 -2.07
C PHE A 52 -4.54 7.66 -2.85
N ASP A 53 -3.61 8.25 -2.14
CA ASP A 53 -2.45 8.91 -2.76
C ASP A 53 -1.18 8.15 -2.35
N ILE A 54 -0.58 7.46 -3.33
CA ILE A 54 0.67 6.73 -3.15
C ILE A 54 1.82 7.65 -3.52
N THR A 55 2.85 7.70 -2.68
CA THR A 55 4.06 8.46 -2.93
C THR A 55 5.26 7.50 -2.95
N ILE A 56 6.09 7.60 -3.98
CA ILE A 56 7.27 6.76 -4.17
C ILE A 56 8.52 7.63 -4.02
N ASN A 57 9.47 7.17 -3.20
CA ASN A 57 10.76 7.83 -3.06
C ASN A 57 11.71 7.34 -4.16
N PRO A 58 12.11 8.21 -5.10
CA PRO A 58 12.94 7.77 -6.24
C PRO A 58 14.34 7.36 -5.84
N LYS A 59 14.88 7.92 -4.75
CA LYS A 59 16.24 7.60 -4.30
C LYS A 59 16.36 6.19 -3.74
N LEU A 60 15.31 5.69 -3.09
CA LEU A 60 15.30 4.36 -2.49
C LEU A 60 14.81 3.28 -3.44
N ASN A 61 14.24 3.66 -4.58
CA ASN A 61 13.63 2.75 -5.56
C ASN A 61 14.35 2.83 -6.91
N GLN A 62 15.67 2.78 -6.91
CA GLN A 62 16.48 2.93 -8.11
C GLN A 62 16.50 1.68 -9.00
N ASP A 63 16.41 0.49 -8.40
CA ASP A 63 16.37 -0.76 -9.16
C ASP A 63 14.92 -1.20 -9.37
N LEU A 64 14.67 -1.87 -10.48
CA LEU A 64 13.33 -2.28 -10.86
C LEU A 64 12.67 -3.24 -9.85
N PRO A 65 13.35 -4.27 -9.32
CA PRO A 65 12.72 -5.14 -8.33
C PRO A 65 12.23 -4.40 -7.08
N THR A 66 13.03 -3.45 -6.56
CA THR A 66 12.64 -2.65 -5.40
C THR A 66 11.45 -1.75 -5.73
N LEU A 67 11.46 -1.11 -6.89
CA LEU A 67 10.37 -0.25 -7.33
C LEU A 67 9.05 -1.03 -7.44
N LYS A 68 9.10 -2.19 -8.07
CA LYS A 68 7.91 -3.06 -8.23
C LYS A 68 7.37 -3.49 -6.87
N ASP A 69 8.25 -3.90 -5.97
CA ASP A 69 7.86 -4.30 -4.61
C ASP A 69 7.18 -3.15 -3.87
N SER A 70 7.74 -1.95 -3.92
CA SER A 70 7.20 -0.77 -3.25
C SER A 70 5.82 -0.41 -3.78
N ILE A 71 5.63 -0.39 -5.09
CA ILE A 71 4.34 -0.07 -5.71
C ILE A 71 3.29 -1.11 -5.32
N LEU A 72 3.63 -2.38 -5.45
CA LEU A 72 2.72 -3.47 -5.13
C LEU A 72 2.35 -3.47 -3.64
N HIS A 73 3.33 -3.25 -2.77
CA HIS A 73 3.12 -3.16 -1.33
C HIS A 73 2.06 -2.10 -0.99
N GLU A 74 2.21 -0.89 -1.53
CA GLU A 74 1.27 0.19 -1.25
C GLU A 74 -0.11 -0.07 -1.85
N LEU A 75 -0.19 -0.68 -3.04
CA LEU A 75 -1.47 -1.03 -3.64
C LEU A 75 -2.21 -2.11 -2.85
N ILE A 76 -1.49 -3.05 -2.26
CA ILE A 76 -2.11 -4.04 -1.37
C ILE A 76 -2.68 -3.36 -0.13
N HIS A 77 -1.96 -2.37 0.43
CA HIS A 77 -2.50 -1.55 1.52
C HIS A 77 -3.80 -0.86 1.12
N VAL A 78 -3.92 -0.38 -0.11
CA VAL A 78 -5.16 0.23 -0.61
C VAL A 78 -6.34 -0.73 -0.46
N LEU A 79 -6.14 -2.02 -0.73
CA LEU A 79 -7.18 -3.02 -0.58
C LEU A 79 -7.54 -3.30 0.87
N PHE A 80 -6.55 -3.33 1.75
CA PHE A 80 -6.76 -3.69 3.16
C PHE A 80 -7.20 -2.51 4.04
N THR A 81 -6.79 -1.29 3.71
CA THR A 81 -7.04 -0.12 4.55
C THR A 81 -8.51 0.12 4.89
N PRO A 82 -9.47 0.00 3.94
CA PRO A 82 -10.88 0.17 4.30
C PRO A 82 -11.36 -0.82 5.36
N ALA A 83 -10.93 -2.08 5.26
CA ALA A 83 -11.28 -3.12 6.23
C ALA A 83 -10.66 -2.84 7.59
N THR A 84 -9.37 -2.47 7.61
CA THR A 84 -8.64 -2.14 8.83
C THR A 84 -9.27 -0.94 9.52
N SER A 85 -9.63 0.11 8.78
CA SER A 85 -10.26 1.30 9.33
C SER A 85 -11.63 0.99 9.92
N ARG A 86 -12.38 0.11 9.29
CA ARG A 86 -13.68 -0.32 9.81
C ARG A 86 -13.52 -1.09 11.12
N LEU A 87 -12.51 -1.95 11.22
CA LEU A 87 -12.20 -2.65 12.46
C LEU A 87 -11.79 -1.67 13.57
N GLU A 88 -11.01 -0.65 13.26
CA GLU A 88 -10.66 0.39 14.22
C GLU A 88 -11.90 1.08 14.78
N LEU A 89 -12.86 1.43 13.93
CA LEU A 89 -14.11 2.05 14.34
C LEU A 89 -14.92 1.13 15.26
N LEU A 90 -14.97 -0.16 14.94
CA LEU A 90 -15.64 -1.16 15.77
C LEU A 90 -14.97 -1.28 17.13
N LEU A 91 -13.64 -1.31 17.18
CA LEU A 91 -12.89 -1.36 18.44
C LEU A 91 -13.20 -0.15 19.33
N HIS A 92 -13.28 1.05 18.75
CA HIS A 92 -13.64 2.26 19.48
C HIS A 92 -15.07 2.20 20.02
N LYS A 93 -16.00 1.62 19.26
CA LYS A 93 -17.38 1.45 19.73
C LYS A 93 -17.55 0.40 20.80
N MET A 94 -16.63 -0.57 20.87
CA MET A 94 -16.62 -1.64 21.85
C MET A 94 -15.92 -1.24 23.15
N GLU A 95 -15.55 0.01 23.31
CA GLU A 95 -14.85 0.55 24.46
C GLU A 95 -15.78 0.58 25.69
N CYS A 96 -16.16 -0.60 26.17
CA CYS A 96 -17.08 -0.75 27.29
C CYS A 96 -16.43 -1.39 28.50
N GLY A 97 -15.12 -1.64 28.52
CA GLY A 97 -14.50 -2.37 29.59
C GLY A 97 -13.10 -1.90 29.95
N GLU A 98 -12.86 -1.80 31.27
CA GLU A 98 -11.57 -1.44 31.83
C GLU A 98 -10.44 -2.41 31.46
N LYS A 99 -10.78 -3.59 30.91
CA LYS A 99 -9.81 -4.64 30.57
C LYS A 99 -9.35 -4.65 29.12
N PHE A 100 -9.98 -3.84 28.25
CA PHE A 100 -9.66 -3.86 26.84
C PHE A 100 -8.78 -2.68 26.45
N ASN A 101 -7.54 -2.99 26.06
CA ASN A 101 -6.59 -1.96 25.62
C ASN A 101 -6.71 -1.74 24.12
N ILE A 102 -7.49 -0.74 23.73
CA ILE A 102 -7.73 -0.40 22.33
C ILE A 102 -6.44 -0.01 21.60
N LYS A 103 -5.58 0.75 22.27
CA LYS A 103 -4.31 1.19 21.70
C LYS A 103 -3.42 0.01 21.32
N LYS A 104 -3.36 -1.00 22.19
CA LYS A 104 -2.59 -2.23 21.95
C LYS A 104 -3.20 -3.05 20.83
N ALA A 105 -4.53 -3.20 20.82
CA ALA A 105 -5.24 -3.93 19.77
C ALA A 105 -5.03 -3.30 18.40
N LYS A 106 -5.12 -1.97 18.33
CA LYS A 106 -4.88 -1.20 17.10
C LYS A 106 -3.45 -1.37 16.61
N LYS A 107 -2.47 -1.30 17.51
CA LYS A 107 -1.05 -1.50 17.17
C LYS A 107 -0.80 -2.90 16.63
N ASN A 108 -1.37 -3.92 17.26
CA ASN A 108 -1.25 -5.30 16.80
C ASN A 108 -1.88 -5.50 15.43
N MET A 109 -3.04 -4.92 15.21
CA MET A 109 -3.75 -5.00 13.93
C MET A 109 -2.91 -4.41 12.80
N LEU A 110 -2.31 -3.24 13.01
CA LEU A 110 -1.44 -2.60 12.03
C LEU A 110 -0.18 -3.43 11.77
N PHE A 111 0.37 -4.03 12.81
CA PHE A 111 1.53 -4.92 12.68
C PHE A 111 1.20 -6.13 11.80
N TYR A 112 0.06 -6.78 12.04
CA TYR A 112 -0.35 -7.94 11.25
C TYR A 112 -0.69 -7.56 9.80
N GLU A 113 -1.32 -6.41 9.60
CA GLU A 113 -1.59 -5.90 8.25
C GLU A 113 -0.28 -5.76 7.47
N GLU A 114 0.73 -5.12 8.06
CA GLU A 114 2.02 -4.91 7.42
C GLU A 114 2.71 -6.23 7.07
N ALA A 115 2.65 -7.21 7.97
CA ALA A 115 3.23 -8.53 7.74
C ALA A 115 2.54 -9.26 6.59
N ILE A 116 1.20 -9.21 6.53
CA ILE A 116 0.42 -9.84 5.47
C ILE A 116 0.70 -9.16 4.12
N VAL A 117 0.72 -7.83 4.09
CA VAL A 117 0.99 -7.05 2.88
C VAL A 117 2.37 -7.39 2.31
N SER A 118 3.38 -7.42 3.16
CA SER A 118 4.75 -7.74 2.74
C SER A 118 4.84 -9.16 2.17
N GLN A 119 4.17 -10.11 2.79
CA GLN A 119 4.18 -11.50 2.35
C GLN A 119 3.45 -11.68 1.01
N LEU A 120 2.28 -11.04 0.86
CA LEU A 120 1.52 -11.09 -0.39
C LEU A 120 2.30 -10.46 -1.55
N ALA A 121 2.97 -9.35 -1.31
CA ALA A 121 3.80 -8.70 -2.33
C ALA A 121 4.89 -9.66 -2.83
N LYS A 122 5.57 -10.35 -1.93
CA LYS A 122 6.60 -11.34 -2.29
C LYS A 122 6.03 -12.49 -3.10
N VAL A 123 4.88 -13.02 -2.70
CA VAL A 123 4.23 -14.13 -3.40
C VAL A 123 3.87 -13.72 -4.83
N ILE A 124 3.28 -12.54 -5.00
CA ILE A 124 2.85 -12.04 -6.30
C ILE A 124 4.05 -11.82 -7.22
N ILE A 125 5.13 -11.21 -6.72
CA ILE A 125 6.34 -10.99 -7.50
C ILE A 125 6.99 -12.30 -7.90
N ASN A 126 7.04 -13.28 -7.02
CA ASN A 126 7.60 -14.60 -7.32
C ASN A 126 6.77 -15.33 -8.37
N GLN A 127 5.47 -15.26 -8.32
CA GLN A 127 4.59 -15.82 -9.33
C GLN A 127 4.80 -15.16 -10.69
N GLU A 128 4.96 -13.85 -10.71
CA GLU A 128 5.24 -13.11 -11.93
C GLU A 128 6.53 -13.60 -12.60
N LYS A 129 7.60 -13.83 -11.82
CA LYS A 129 8.86 -14.34 -12.34
C LYS A 129 8.70 -15.72 -12.97
N VAL A 130 7.90 -16.59 -12.38
CA VAL A 130 7.66 -17.93 -12.90
C VAL A 130 6.96 -17.90 -14.25
N TYR A 131 6.03 -16.97 -14.45
CA TYR A 131 5.22 -16.89 -15.67
C TYR A 131 5.85 -16.07 -16.79
N HIS A 132 6.78 -15.17 -16.47
CA HIS A 132 7.34 -14.22 -17.44
C HIS A 132 8.83 -14.45 -17.75
N ASP A 133 9.47 -15.33 -17.01
CA ASP A 133 10.83 -15.77 -17.29
C ASP A 133 10.78 -17.10 -18.03
#